data_ba49cc511cdf85a7969bf711adb5b208
#
_entry.id   ba49cc511cdf85a7969bf711adb5b208
#
_cell.length_a   1.000
_cell.length_b   1.000
_cell.length_c   1.000
_cell.angle_alpha   90.00
_cell.angle_beta   90.00
_cell.angle_gamma   90.00
#
_symmetry.space_group_name_H-M   'P 1'
#
loop_
_entity.id
_entity.type
_entity.pdbx_description
1 polymer ?
#
loop_
_entity_poly.entity_id
_entity_poly.type
_entity_poly.pdbx_seq_one_letter_code
_entity_poly.pdbx_strand_id
1 'polypeptide(L)'
;MTGPYGFKKPASDAFRTAYDAMAAAPRPTPPWPEGEGIPWSDPEFSRRALDLHLDPSTHMASRAPDVIARHTDWLIEQLDMLPPVDRPRRVLEVGCGPGLYCHELARRGIESVGFDIAPASLDWARATAGAQGHDCRFLHADLNALPGRFADQVGPVDAVTFWFGDFHGFEPATVRDFLPKLAACLAPHGIFVLEFQP
;
A
#
# COMPACT_ATOMS: atom_id res chain seq x y z
N MET A 1 -11.18 -50.84 8.80
CA MET A 1 -9.80 -51.19 8.44
C MET A 1 -8.98 -49.88 8.50
N THR A 2 -8.08 -49.83 9.44
CA THR A 2 -7.13 -48.66 9.52
C THR A 2 -6.00 -48.95 8.53
N GLY A 3 -5.71 -47.98 7.65
CA GLY A 3 -4.53 -48.02 6.78
C GLY A 3 -3.22 -47.95 7.59
N PRO A 4 -2.06 -48.25 6.99
CA PRO A 4 -0.78 -48.46 7.68
C PRO A 4 -0.27 -47.24 8.51
N TYR A 5 -0.95 -46.10 8.49
CA TYR A 5 -0.58 -44.89 9.22
C TYR A 5 -1.63 -44.39 10.21
N GLY A 6 -2.64 -45.16 10.55
CA GLY A 6 -3.56 -44.87 11.65
C GLY A 6 -4.45 -43.64 11.52
N PHE A 7 -4.54 -42.99 10.36
CA PHE A 7 -5.38 -41.84 10.15
C PHE A 7 -6.86 -42.20 10.14
N LYS A 8 -7.62 -41.74 11.15
CA LYS A 8 -9.07 -41.79 11.10
C LYS A 8 -9.55 -40.93 9.92
N LYS A 9 -10.41 -41.51 9.06
CA LYS A 9 -11.08 -40.72 8.00
C LYS A 9 -11.74 -39.49 8.64
N PRO A 10 -11.51 -38.27 8.12
CA PRO A 10 -12.27 -37.12 8.56
C PRO A 10 -13.74 -37.31 8.16
N ALA A 11 -14.60 -37.38 9.16
CA ALA A 11 -16.00 -37.72 9.01
C ALA A 11 -16.90 -36.49 9.01
N SER A 12 -16.55 -35.40 8.35
CA SER A 12 -17.49 -34.29 8.19
C SER A 12 -17.81 -34.09 6.71
N ASP A 13 -19.12 -34.13 6.40
CA ASP A 13 -19.66 -33.76 5.08
C ASP A 13 -19.16 -32.39 4.64
N ALA A 14 -18.90 -31.48 5.59
CA ALA A 14 -18.32 -30.17 5.36
C ALA A 14 -16.92 -30.21 4.70
N PHE A 15 -16.03 -31.13 5.13
CA PHE A 15 -14.72 -31.28 4.51
C PHE A 15 -14.83 -31.80 3.07
N ARG A 16 -15.73 -32.78 2.84
CA ARG A 16 -15.96 -33.31 1.51
C ARG A 16 -16.54 -32.26 0.59
N THR A 17 -17.52 -31.49 1.06
CA THR A 17 -18.11 -30.36 0.30
C THR A 17 -17.06 -29.31 -0.07
N ALA A 18 -16.20 -28.92 0.87
CA ALA A 18 -15.12 -27.98 0.61
C ALA A 18 -14.10 -28.53 -0.41
N TYR A 19 -13.71 -29.82 -0.26
CA TYR A 19 -12.80 -30.47 -1.20
C TYR A 19 -13.39 -30.56 -2.61
N ASP A 20 -14.66 -30.95 -2.73
CA ASP A 20 -15.34 -31.07 -4.02
C ASP A 20 -15.49 -29.70 -4.69
N ALA A 21 -15.77 -28.65 -3.93
CA ALA A 21 -15.80 -27.27 -4.42
C ALA A 21 -14.43 -26.82 -4.93
N MET A 22 -13.35 -27.08 -4.18
CA MET A 22 -11.99 -26.77 -4.62
C MET A 22 -11.57 -27.57 -5.86
N ALA A 23 -11.96 -28.86 -5.94
CA ALA A 23 -11.64 -29.72 -7.07
C ALA A 23 -12.42 -29.35 -8.34
N ALA A 24 -13.62 -28.79 -8.20
CA ALA A 24 -14.48 -28.34 -9.30
C ALA A 24 -14.13 -26.90 -9.76
N ALA A 25 -13.32 -26.17 -9.02
CA ALA A 25 -12.93 -24.82 -9.40
C ALA A 25 -12.18 -24.79 -10.75
N PRO A 26 -12.45 -23.83 -11.63
CA PRO A 26 -11.74 -23.69 -12.91
C PRO A 26 -10.23 -23.53 -12.67
N ARG A 27 -9.43 -24.20 -13.47
CA ARG A 27 -7.95 -24.12 -13.38
C ARG A 27 -7.37 -23.76 -14.76
N PRO A 28 -6.58 -22.69 -14.86
CA PRO A 28 -6.27 -21.72 -13.83
C PRO A 28 -7.50 -20.86 -13.48
N THR A 29 -7.64 -20.53 -12.20
CA THR A 29 -8.65 -19.57 -11.77
C THR A 29 -8.31 -18.21 -12.39
N PRO A 30 -9.24 -17.55 -13.10
CA PRO A 30 -8.96 -16.21 -13.60
C PRO A 30 -8.61 -15.28 -12.42
N PRO A 31 -7.67 -14.34 -12.61
CA PRO A 31 -7.39 -13.34 -11.58
C PRO A 31 -8.68 -12.54 -11.26
N TRP A 32 -8.83 -12.20 -9.98
CA TRP A 32 -9.94 -11.35 -9.47
C TRP A 32 -11.36 -11.84 -9.77
N PRO A 33 -11.69 -13.16 -9.69
CA PRO A 33 -13.01 -13.66 -10.08
C PRO A 33 -14.14 -13.24 -9.13
N GLU A 34 -13.81 -12.85 -7.90
CA GLU A 34 -14.77 -12.64 -6.81
C GLU A 34 -14.71 -11.20 -6.23
N GLY A 35 -14.09 -10.26 -6.94
CA GLY A 35 -14.15 -8.83 -6.61
C GLY A 35 -13.21 -8.42 -5.48
N GLU A 36 -13.72 -8.22 -4.29
CA GLU A 36 -13.01 -7.50 -3.23
C GLU A 36 -11.80 -8.25 -2.69
N GLY A 37 -10.67 -7.57 -2.64
CA GLY A 37 -9.45 -8.03 -2.01
C GLY A 37 -9.51 -7.97 -0.48
N ILE A 38 -8.37 -7.73 0.16
CA ILE A 38 -8.26 -7.57 1.61
C ILE A 38 -9.11 -6.37 2.06
N PRO A 39 -9.95 -6.50 3.12
CA PRO A 39 -10.89 -5.44 3.53
C PRO A 39 -10.21 -4.32 4.34
N TRP A 40 -9.24 -3.64 3.74
CA TRP A 40 -8.46 -2.58 4.39
C TRP A 40 -9.33 -1.42 4.90
N SER A 41 -10.47 -1.13 4.22
CA SER A 41 -11.43 -0.09 4.60
C SER A 41 -12.29 -0.44 5.79
N ASP A 42 -12.38 -1.73 6.18
CA ASP A 42 -13.11 -2.15 7.37
C ASP A 42 -12.40 -1.64 8.63
N PRO A 43 -13.07 -0.89 9.52
CA PRO A 43 -12.43 -0.28 10.68
C PRO A 43 -11.82 -1.28 11.67
N GLU A 44 -12.45 -2.46 11.83
CA GLU A 44 -11.96 -3.47 12.75
C GLU A 44 -10.75 -4.21 12.16
N PHE A 45 -10.82 -4.55 10.87
CA PHE A 45 -9.69 -5.12 10.15
C PHE A 45 -8.51 -4.14 10.13
N SER A 46 -8.76 -2.87 9.76
CA SER A 46 -7.74 -1.81 9.73
C SER A 46 -7.01 -1.64 11.06
N ARG A 47 -7.74 -1.74 12.20
CA ARG A 47 -7.12 -1.66 13.52
C ARG A 47 -6.19 -2.85 13.80
N ARG A 48 -6.60 -4.08 13.44
CA ARG A 48 -5.72 -5.26 13.59
C ARG A 48 -4.52 -5.21 12.64
N ALA A 49 -4.72 -4.73 11.43
CA ALA A 49 -3.66 -4.57 10.45
C ALA A 49 -2.63 -3.51 10.89
N LEU A 50 -3.06 -2.46 11.58
CA LEU A 50 -2.16 -1.44 12.13
C LEU A 50 -1.11 -2.05 13.07
N ASP A 51 -1.47 -3.01 13.90
CA ASP A 51 -0.53 -3.69 14.81
C ASP A 51 0.57 -4.41 13.99
N LEU A 52 0.20 -5.03 12.84
CA LEU A 52 1.16 -5.67 11.93
C LEU A 52 2.06 -4.67 11.20
N HIS A 53 1.51 -3.51 10.82
CA HIS A 53 2.29 -2.43 10.22
C HIS A 53 3.36 -1.90 11.17
N LEU A 54 3.06 -1.82 12.46
CA LEU A 54 3.92 -1.23 13.48
C LEU A 54 4.88 -2.24 14.12
N ASP A 55 4.73 -3.53 13.86
CA ASP A 55 5.63 -4.57 14.36
C ASP A 55 6.92 -4.65 13.52
N PRO A 56 8.06 -4.18 14.05
CA PRO A 56 9.33 -4.17 13.31
C PRO A 56 9.92 -5.58 13.10
N SER A 57 9.37 -6.60 13.73
CA SER A 57 9.86 -7.99 13.63
C SER A 57 9.29 -8.74 12.43
N THR A 58 8.31 -8.16 11.72
CA THR A 58 7.66 -8.77 10.57
C THR A 58 7.71 -7.88 9.33
N HIS A 59 7.55 -8.49 8.17
CA HIS A 59 7.40 -7.80 6.87
C HIS A 59 6.02 -8.05 6.25
N MET A 60 5.01 -8.37 7.08
CA MET A 60 3.71 -8.81 6.56
C MET A 60 2.84 -7.68 6.02
N ALA A 61 2.96 -6.47 6.58
CA ALA A 61 2.15 -5.33 6.17
C ALA A 61 2.98 -4.08 5.85
N SER A 62 4.20 -3.98 6.38
CA SER A 62 5.15 -2.90 6.08
C SER A 62 6.58 -3.45 6.01
N ARG A 63 7.47 -2.71 5.40
CA ARG A 63 8.90 -2.99 5.47
C ARG A 63 9.44 -2.66 6.86
N ALA A 64 10.49 -3.37 7.30
CA ALA A 64 11.19 -3.06 8.53
C ALA A 64 11.83 -1.66 8.47
N PRO A 65 12.04 -0.99 9.62
CA PRO A 65 12.51 0.39 9.66
C PRO A 65 13.85 0.63 8.94
N ASP A 66 14.77 -0.33 8.98
CA ASP A 66 16.04 -0.24 8.27
C ASP A 66 15.91 -0.33 6.75
N VAL A 67 14.91 -1.09 6.26
CA VAL A 67 14.56 -1.15 4.83
C VAL A 67 13.93 0.16 4.39
N ILE A 68 12.98 0.70 5.17
CA ILE A 68 12.36 2.00 4.91
C ILE A 68 13.44 3.09 4.83
N ALA A 69 14.38 3.10 5.77
CA ALA A 69 15.48 4.07 5.76
C ALA A 69 16.32 3.98 4.47
N ARG A 70 16.73 2.77 4.05
CA ARG A 70 17.49 2.58 2.81
C ARG A 70 16.71 2.97 1.56
N HIS A 71 15.42 2.64 1.49
CA HIS A 71 14.55 3.05 0.36
C HIS A 71 14.42 4.58 0.32
N THR A 72 14.29 5.21 1.49
CA THR A 72 14.20 6.68 1.59
C THR A 72 15.52 7.33 1.17
N ASP A 73 16.67 6.82 1.60
CA ASP A 73 17.99 7.31 1.17
C ASP A 73 18.13 7.22 -0.35
N TRP A 74 17.81 6.07 -0.93
CA TRP A 74 17.80 5.88 -2.38
C TRP A 74 16.85 6.84 -3.10
N LEU A 75 15.64 7.05 -2.58
CA LEU A 75 14.68 7.98 -3.17
C LEU A 75 15.21 9.42 -3.16
N ILE A 76 15.85 9.83 -2.07
CA ILE A 76 16.47 11.16 -1.98
C ILE A 76 17.58 11.32 -3.03
N GLU A 77 18.43 10.32 -3.23
CA GLU A 77 19.42 10.33 -4.31
C GLU A 77 18.77 10.53 -5.69
N GLN A 78 17.61 9.87 -5.94
CA GLN A 78 16.88 10.09 -7.21
C GLN A 78 16.31 11.51 -7.30
N LEU A 79 15.77 12.05 -6.21
CA LEU A 79 15.23 13.42 -6.16
C LEU A 79 16.32 14.47 -6.38
N ASP A 80 17.53 14.24 -5.88
CA ASP A 80 18.69 15.12 -6.04
C ASP A 80 19.20 15.19 -7.49
N MET A 81 18.93 14.15 -8.29
CA MET A 81 19.23 14.14 -9.73
C MET A 81 18.23 14.96 -10.57
N LEU A 82 17.08 15.34 -10.01
CA LEU A 82 16.09 16.15 -10.70
C LEU A 82 16.53 17.63 -10.77
N PRO A 83 16.06 18.40 -11.75
CA PRO A 83 16.31 19.85 -11.81
C PRO A 83 15.97 20.52 -10.47
N PRO A 84 16.78 21.53 -10.05
CA PRO A 84 16.55 22.23 -8.79
C PRO A 84 15.20 22.96 -8.79
N VAL A 85 14.59 23.05 -7.60
CA VAL A 85 13.34 23.81 -7.35
C VAL A 85 13.51 24.69 -6.13
N ASP A 86 12.82 25.85 -6.12
CA ASP A 86 12.86 26.84 -5.02
C ASP A 86 11.83 26.52 -3.92
N ARG A 87 11.69 25.26 -3.57
CA ARG A 87 10.83 24.76 -2.49
C ARG A 87 11.35 23.42 -1.98
N PRO A 88 10.94 22.95 -0.81
CA PRO A 88 11.19 21.58 -0.40
C PRO A 88 10.69 20.57 -1.43
N ARG A 89 11.41 19.47 -1.61
CA ARG A 89 10.92 18.35 -2.41
C ARG A 89 9.68 17.78 -1.75
N ARG A 90 8.76 17.31 -2.58
CA ARG A 90 7.49 16.73 -2.14
C ARG A 90 7.26 15.37 -2.78
N VAL A 91 6.79 14.43 -1.99
CA VAL A 91 6.51 13.04 -2.41
C VAL A 91 5.05 12.71 -2.15
N LEU A 92 4.39 12.05 -3.11
CA LEU A 92 3.10 11.39 -2.92
C LEU A 92 3.34 9.91 -2.68
N GLU A 93 2.92 9.40 -1.53
CA GLU A 93 2.95 7.97 -1.20
C GLU A 93 1.57 7.35 -1.40
N VAL A 94 1.49 6.35 -2.26
CA VAL A 94 0.28 5.59 -2.62
C VAL A 94 0.17 4.39 -1.70
N GLY A 95 -1.02 4.18 -1.08
CA GLY A 95 -1.20 3.10 -0.12
C GLY A 95 -0.28 3.26 1.10
N CYS A 96 -0.26 4.46 1.68
CA CYS A 96 0.74 4.84 2.69
C CYS A 96 0.58 4.09 4.04
N GLY A 97 -0.53 3.41 4.29
CA GLY A 97 -0.82 2.80 5.57
C GLY A 97 -0.66 3.80 6.73
N PRO A 98 0.12 3.45 7.78
CA PRO A 98 0.44 4.37 8.88
C PRO A 98 1.47 5.45 8.51
N GLY A 99 1.84 5.60 7.25
CA GLY A 99 2.71 6.66 6.75
C GLY A 99 4.18 6.52 7.17
N LEU A 100 4.68 5.30 7.32
CA LEU A 100 6.05 5.07 7.81
C LEU A 100 7.10 5.71 6.90
N TYR A 101 6.93 5.63 5.58
CA TYR A 101 7.80 6.34 4.62
C TYR A 101 7.60 7.85 4.67
N CYS A 102 6.35 8.34 4.79
CA CYS A 102 6.08 9.77 4.95
C CYS A 102 6.78 10.34 6.18
N HIS A 103 6.72 9.65 7.33
CA HIS A 103 7.41 10.06 8.54
C HIS A 103 8.92 10.03 8.38
N GLU A 104 9.45 9.06 7.67
CA GLU A 104 10.88 8.94 7.43
C GLU A 104 11.39 10.03 6.47
N LEU A 105 10.61 10.38 5.44
CA LEU A 105 10.86 11.52 4.55
C LEU A 105 10.86 12.85 5.33
N ALA A 106 9.88 13.06 6.21
CA ALA A 106 9.78 14.27 7.02
C ALA A 106 11.01 14.48 7.93
N ARG A 107 11.57 13.40 8.53
CA ARG A 107 12.82 13.48 9.32
C ARG A 107 14.01 13.96 8.49
N ARG A 108 13.94 13.84 7.15
CA ARG A 108 14.96 14.30 6.21
C ARG A 108 14.62 15.62 5.53
N GLY A 109 13.55 16.31 5.99
CA GLY A 109 13.14 17.62 5.44
C GLY A 109 12.43 17.54 4.09
N ILE A 110 11.89 16.37 3.72
CA ILE A 110 11.09 16.15 2.51
C ILE A 110 9.61 16.22 2.88
N GLU A 111 8.85 17.10 2.24
CA GLU A 111 7.40 17.15 2.41
C GLU A 111 6.75 15.89 1.81
N SER A 112 5.67 15.40 2.43
CA SER A 112 4.95 14.27 1.88
C SER A 112 3.44 14.37 2.00
N VAL A 113 2.76 13.75 1.03
CA VAL A 113 1.33 13.50 1.05
C VAL A 113 1.15 11.99 0.93
N GLY A 114 0.62 11.35 1.95
CA GLY A 114 0.22 9.95 1.88
C GLY A 114 -1.28 9.83 1.65
N PHE A 115 -1.73 8.79 0.97
CA PHE A 115 -3.14 8.43 1.00
C PHE A 115 -3.33 6.93 1.11
N ASP A 116 -4.42 6.56 1.77
CA ASP A 116 -4.78 5.16 2.03
C ASP A 116 -6.30 5.03 2.19
N ILE A 117 -6.81 3.80 2.16
CA ILE A 117 -8.20 3.47 2.43
C ILE A 117 -8.42 3.02 3.88
N ALA A 118 -7.36 2.66 4.62
CA ALA A 118 -7.39 2.08 5.94
C ALA A 118 -7.55 3.17 7.04
N PRO A 119 -8.71 3.28 7.71
CA PRO A 119 -8.98 4.39 8.62
C PRO A 119 -8.06 4.39 9.85
N ALA A 120 -7.83 3.25 10.49
CA ALA A 120 -6.99 3.19 11.70
C ALA A 120 -5.52 3.56 11.42
N SER A 121 -5.00 3.14 10.27
CA SER A 121 -3.65 3.50 9.82
C SER A 121 -3.52 5.00 9.60
N LEU A 122 -4.49 5.62 8.91
CA LEU A 122 -4.49 7.06 8.67
C LEU A 122 -4.64 7.89 9.96
N ASP A 123 -5.44 7.43 10.91
CA ASP A 123 -5.60 8.11 12.20
C ASP A 123 -4.29 8.08 13.00
N TRP A 124 -3.61 6.94 13.01
CA TRP A 124 -2.28 6.82 13.62
C TRP A 124 -1.26 7.72 12.91
N ALA A 125 -1.25 7.74 11.57
CA ALA A 125 -0.35 8.56 10.77
C ALA A 125 -0.51 10.05 11.09
N ARG A 126 -1.75 10.54 11.14
CA ARG A 126 -2.06 11.94 11.49
C ARG A 126 -1.65 12.29 12.91
N ALA A 127 -1.96 11.41 13.88
CA ALA A 127 -1.59 11.61 15.27
C ALA A 127 -0.07 11.66 15.44
N THR A 128 0.66 10.77 14.78
CA THR A 128 2.13 10.72 14.81
C THR A 128 2.74 11.95 14.17
N ALA A 129 2.25 12.39 12.99
CA ALA A 129 2.73 13.62 12.35
C ALA A 129 2.55 14.84 13.26
N GLY A 130 1.37 14.99 13.88
CA GLY A 130 1.10 16.08 14.81
C GLY A 130 2.00 16.05 16.05
N ALA A 131 2.22 14.88 16.63
CA ALA A 131 3.04 14.71 17.83
C ALA A 131 4.54 14.97 17.58
N GLN A 132 5.04 14.66 16.38
CA GLN A 132 6.45 14.78 16.01
C GLN A 132 6.76 16.04 15.19
N GLY A 133 5.76 16.84 14.85
CA GLY A 133 5.92 18.04 14.01
C GLY A 133 6.39 17.70 12.58
N HIS A 134 5.98 16.55 12.07
CA HIS A 134 6.33 16.13 10.72
C HIS A 134 5.50 16.84 9.67
N ASP A 135 6.12 17.33 8.60
CA ASP A 135 5.45 17.93 7.45
C ASP A 135 4.88 16.84 6.52
N CYS A 136 3.87 16.15 7.05
CA CYS A 136 3.16 15.07 6.36
C CYS A 136 1.67 15.38 6.34
N ARG A 137 1.03 15.18 5.20
CA ARG A 137 -0.43 15.27 5.07
C ARG A 137 -1.00 13.92 4.63
N PHE A 138 -2.10 13.49 5.27
CA PHE A 138 -2.72 12.21 5.02
C PHE A 138 -4.16 12.34 4.54
N LEU A 139 -4.45 11.76 3.35
CA LEU A 139 -5.75 11.77 2.71
C LEU A 139 -6.38 10.38 2.81
N HIS A 140 -7.71 10.33 3.02
CA HIS A 140 -8.47 9.09 2.87
C HIS A 140 -8.95 9.00 1.43
N ALA A 141 -8.48 8.04 0.66
CA ALA A 141 -8.85 7.82 -0.73
C ALA A 141 -8.72 6.36 -1.13
N ASP A 142 -9.61 5.91 -2.00
CA ASP A 142 -9.62 4.57 -2.58
C ASP A 142 -9.08 4.62 -4.01
N LEU A 143 -8.05 3.83 -4.30
CA LEU A 143 -7.50 3.69 -5.66
C LEU A 143 -8.52 3.18 -6.68
N ASN A 144 -9.48 2.35 -6.25
CA ASN A 144 -10.55 1.88 -7.12
C ASN A 144 -11.55 2.99 -7.50
N ALA A 145 -11.54 4.11 -6.78
CA ALA A 145 -12.49 5.20 -6.94
C ALA A 145 -11.84 6.58 -6.86
N LEU A 146 -10.59 6.73 -7.29
CA LEU A 146 -9.90 8.04 -7.29
C LEU A 146 -10.69 9.04 -8.13
N PRO A 147 -10.98 10.25 -7.59
CA PRO A 147 -11.66 11.29 -8.35
C PRO A 147 -10.79 11.78 -9.52
N GLY A 148 -11.44 12.21 -10.62
CA GLY A 148 -10.73 12.71 -11.81
C GLY A 148 -9.86 13.95 -11.54
N ARG A 149 -10.15 14.71 -10.46
CA ARG A 149 -9.38 15.87 -10.00
C ARG A 149 -8.56 15.60 -8.73
N PHE A 150 -8.09 14.37 -8.57
CA PHE A 150 -7.28 14.00 -7.40
C PHE A 150 -6.01 14.86 -7.25
N ALA A 151 -5.40 15.23 -8.36
CA ALA A 151 -4.23 16.12 -8.38
C ALA A 151 -4.48 17.49 -7.71
N ASP A 152 -5.71 18.01 -7.75
CA ASP A 152 -6.05 19.27 -7.08
C ASP A 152 -5.98 19.15 -5.54
N GLN A 153 -6.18 17.95 -5.01
CA GLN A 153 -6.10 17.69 -3.58
C GLN A 153 -4.65 17.47 -3.12
N VAL A 154 -3.83 16.88 -3.98
CA VAL A 154 -2.42 16.59 -3.69
C VAL A 154 -1.55 17.82 -3.92
N GLY A 155 -1.72 18.48 -5.05
CA GLY A 155 -0.80 19.48 -5.59
C GLY A 155 0.40 18.82 -6.29
N PRO A 156 1.27 19.61 -6.91
CA PRO A 156 2.42 19.08 -7.65
C PRO A 156 3.44 18.43 -6.71
N VAL A 157 3.91 17.23 -7.08
CA VAL A 157 4.92 16.45 -6.34
C VAL A 157 6.11 16.11 -7.23
N ASP A 158 7.30 15.94 -6.64
CA ASP A 158 8.52 15.57 -7.36
C ASP A 158 8.64 14.05 -7.57
N ALA A 159 7.98 13.27 -6.71
CA ALA A 159 7.86 11.84 -6.89
C ALA A 159 6.49 11.31 -6.48
N VAL A 160 6.03 10.28 -7.17
CA VAL A 160 4.96 9.39 -6.73
C VAL A 160 5.60 8.06 -6.40
N THR A 161 5.37 7.53 -5.21
CA THR A 161 5.92 6.25 -4.76
C THR A 161 4.80 5.26 -4.47
N PHE A 162 4.99 4.01 -4.87
CA PHE A 162 4.09 2.91 -4.58
C PHE A 162 4.92 1.70 -4.15
N TRP A 163 5.04 1.55 -2.85
CA TRP A 163 5.90 0.56 -2.21
C TRP A 163 5.18 -0.77 -1.97
N PHE A 164 5.90 -1.72 -1.42
CA PHE A 164 5.45 -3.01 -0.92
C PHE A 164 4.93 -4.00 -1.99
N GLY A 165 4.88 -3.60 -3.25
CA GLY A 165 4.34 -4.45 -4.32
C GLY A 165 2.82 -4.47 -4.39
N ASP A 166 2.11 -3.62 -3.67
CA ASP A 166 0.64 -3.53 -3.63
C ASP A 166 0.02 -3.29 -5.02
N PHE A 167 0.80 -2.69 -5.93
CA PHE A 167 0.40 -2.49 -7.33
C PHE A 167 -0.10 -3.77 -8.00
N HIS A 168 0.44 -4.95 -7.63
CA HIS A 168 0.05 -6.24 -8.20
C HIS A 168 -1.34 -6.71 -7.76
N GLY A 169 -1.90 -6.13 -6.70
CA GLY A 169 -3.22 -6.45 -6.19
C GLY A 169 -4.38 -5.87 -6.99
N PHE A 170 -4.11 -4.99 -7.96
CA PHE A 170 -5.15 -4.30 -8.73
C PHE A 170 -5.39 -4.93 -10.10
N GLU A 171 -6.66 -4.96 -10.50
CA GLU A 171 -7.02 -5.34 -11.88
C GLU A 171 -6.39 -4.39 -12.90
N PRO A 172 -5.99 -4.90 -14.09
CA PRO A 172 -5.44 -4.06 -15.16
C PRO A 172 -6.36 -2.91 -15.60
N ALA A 173 -7.69 -3.08 -15.47
CA ALA A 173 -8.65 -2.02 -15.76
C ALA A 173 -8.57 -0.88 -14.73
N THR A 174 -8.50 -1.22 -13.45
CA THR A 174 -8.33 -0.28 -12.33
C THR A 174 -7.01 0.46 -12.43
N VAL A 175 -5.92 -0.25 -12.76
CA VAL A 175 -4.61 0.37 -12.99
C VAL A 175 -4.67 1.41 -14.11
N ARG A 176 -5.30 1.08 -15.23
CA ARG A 176 -5.48 2.01 -16.36
C ARG A 176 -6.30 3.25 -16.00
N ASP A 177 -7.19 3.15 -15.00
CA ASP A 177 -7.98 4.29 -14.51
C ASP A 177 -7.18 5.18 -13.55
N PHE A 178 -6.52 4.61 -12.53
CA PHE A 178 -5.85 5.42 -11.50
C PHE A 178 -4.48 5.95 -11.93
N LEU A 179 -3.73 5.23 -12.76
CA LEU A 179 -2.35 5.59 -13.10
C LEU A 179 -2.22 6.98 -13.75
N PRO A 180 -3.07 7.36 -14.72
CA PRO A 180 -3.05 8.73 -15.26
C PRO A 180 -3.39 9.79 -14.21
N LYS A 181 -4.26 9.49 -13.24
CA LYS A 181 -4.64 10.43 -12.16
C LYS A 181 -3.49 10.65 -11.19
N LEU A 182 -2.71 9.60 -10.90
CA LEU A 182 -1.48 9.71 -10.11
C LEU A 182 -0.38 10.46 -10.89
N ALA A 183 -0.21 10.15 -12.17
CA ALA A 183 0.75 10.85 -13.02
C ALA A 183 0.43 12.35 -13.13
N ALA A 184 -0.84 12.75 -13.10
CA ALA A 184 -1.24 14.15 -13.10
C ALA A 184 -0.83 14.92 -11.82
N CYS A 185 -0.44 14.22 -10.75
CA CYS A 185 0.13 14.85 -9.56
C CYS A 185 1.61 15.22 -9.74
N LEU A 186 2.32 14.64 -10.72
CA LEU A 186 3.74 14.92 -10.91
C LEU A 186 3.98 16.33 -11.44
N ALA A 187 4.94 17.00 -10.83
CA ALA A 187 5.53 18.23 -11.38
C ALA A 187 6.32 17.90 -12.68
N PRO A 188 6.66 18.91 -13.51
CA PRO A 188 7.57 18.69 -14.63
C PRO A 188 8.87 18.02 -14.15
N HIS A 189 9.31 16.97 -14.86
CA HIS A 189 10.47 16.13 -14.51
C HIS A 189 10.29 15.25 -13.27
N GLY A 190 9.13 15.23 -12.63
CA GLY A 190 8.84 14.32 -11.53
C GLY A 190 8.93 12.85 -11.93
N ILE A 191 9.23 11.98 -10.96
CA ILE A 191 9.44 10.55 -11.18
C ILE A 191 8.33 9.71 -10.57
N PHE A 192 8.10 8.54 -11.15
CA PHE A 192 7.19 7.53 -10.60
C PHE A 192 8.02 6.31 -10.18
N VAL A 193 7.91 5.92 -8.93
CA VAL A 193 8.63 4.80 -8.33
C VAL A 193 7.64 3.69 -7.99
N LEU A 194 7.86 2.51 -8.56
CA LEU A 194 7.08 1.31 -8.30
C LEU A 194 7.99 0.22 -7.73
N GLU A 195 7.62 -0.34 -6.59
CA GLU A 195 8.26 -1.54 -6.07
C GLU A 195 7.55 -2.77 -6.63
N PHE A 196 8.29 -3.62 -7.34
CA PHE A 196 7.81 -4.90 -7.81
C PHE A 196 8.29 -6.03 -6.91
N GLN A 197 7.41 -6.97 -6.60
CA GLN A 197 7.83 -8.23 -6.00
C GLN A 197 8.27 -9.19 -7.11
N PRO A 198 9.37 -9.92 -6.91
CA PRO A 198 9.88 -10.87 -7.88
C PRO A 198 8.97 -12.09 -8.08
#